data_ddbb6e3981a39bd383aee3eb098654fc
#
_entry.id   ddbb6e3981a39bd383aee3eb098654fc
#
_cell.length_a   1.000
_cell.length_b   1.000
_cell.length_c   1.000
_cell.angle_alpha   90.00
_cell.angle_beta   90.00
_cell.angle_gamma   90.00
#
_symmetry.space_group_name_H-M   'P 1'
#
loop_
_entity.id
_entity.type
_entity.pdbx_description
1 polymer ?
#
loop_
_entity_poly.entity_id
_entity_poly.type
_entity_poly.pdbx_seq_one_letter_code
_entity_poly.pdbx_strand_id
1 'polypeptide(L)'
;MKKVLFATTALIATASVAAADVRISGYGRFGLDYNDANDRAVNGVSKTTITSRLRLQFDMSAETDSGVAFDARFRAQAESRDNTPGGAAFNGARFGVSYQGFRVNVGNIIGAVENMPGTYLETRTAGIGIDGASFYSHVGNVNNEFFNWDAYSSAGTGVNGVEFIYSTGGFTGHVSYSTRNGAVASDRIGVMGAYTFGDWTIAAAHQSSDAMWEDKTLVSVAGDLGQFGVRVAYADNDGISKWGIYGNMDIGSASNLLVFYTDESAVDAADVLAGRGDNRDNVAGSNANEGGSYGIHYSYDLGGGASLEAGYRRASNDNDTFQAGVYFSF
;
A
#
# COMPACT_ATOMS: atom_id res chain seq x y z
N MET A 1 10.09 12.38 24.63
CA MET A 1 9.89 11.35 23.60
C MET A 1 8.44 11.42 23.19
N LYS A 2 8.13 12.02 22.04
CA LYS A 2 6.76 12.06 21.51
C LYS A 2 6.68 10.92 20.50
N LYS A 3 6.01 9.83 20.88
CA LYS A 3 5.67 8.73 19.98
C LYS A 3 4.82 9.29 18.86
N VAL A 4 5.31 9.21 17.63
CA VAL A 4 4.47 9.43 16.44
C VAL A 4 3.62 8.17 16.28
N LEU A 5 2.52 8.11 17.01
CA LEU A 5 1.48 7.13 16.75
C LEU A 5 0.88 7.50 15.39
N PHE A 6 0.90 6.58 14.45
CA PHE A 6 0.00 6.63 13.32
C PHE A 6 -1.43 6.63 13.86
N ALA A 7 -2.07 7.79 13.79
CA ALA A 7 -3.45 7.91 14.17
C ALA A 7 -4.31 7.18 13.12
N THR A 8 -4.56 5.90 13.35
CA THR A 8 -5.84 5.34 12.97
C THR A 8 -6.87 6.24 13.62
N THR A 9 -7.68 6.88 12.82
CA THR A 9 -8.67 7.89 13.17
C THR A 9 -9.47 7.43 14.39
N ALA A 10 -9.09 7.90 15.58
CA ALA A 10 -9.88 7.72 16.78
C ALA A 10 -11.16 8.56 16.61
N LEU A 11 -12.29 7.89 16.53
CA LEU A 11 -13.61 8.50 16.57
C LEU A 11 -13.76 9.17 17.94
N ILE A 12 -13.78 10.48 17.98
CA ILE A 12 -14.14 11.22 19.20
C ILE A 12 -15.66 11.14 19.32
N ALA A 13 -16.13 10.32 20.24
CA ALA A 13 -17.55 10.31 20.62
C ALA A 13 -17.85 11.57 21.46
N THR A 14 -18.52 12.55 20.88
CA THR A 14 -19.30 13.53 21.65
C THR A 14 -20.77 13.21 21.45
N ALA A 15 -21.41 12.81 22.53
CA ALA A 15 -22.84 12.55 22.56
C ALA A 15 -23.59 13.86 22.32
N SER A 16 -24.24 13.99 21.16
CA SER A 16 -25.52 14.71 20.98
C SER A 16 -25.96 14.72 19.51
N VAL A 17 -27.16 14.22 19.25
CA VAL A 17 -27.92 14.30 17.99
C VAL A 17 -27.21 13.68 16.79
N ALA A 18 -27.83 12.70 16.16
CA ALA A 18 -27.37 12.08 14.92
C ALA A 18 -27.09 13.13 13.82
N ALA A 19 -25.91 13.74 13.88
CA ALA A 19 -25.45 14.66 12.87
C ALA A 19 -24.61 13.84 11.87
N ALA A 20 -25.07 13.80 10.62
CA ALA A 20 -24.23 13.33 9.55
C ALA A 20 -22.99 14.23 9.46
N ASP A 21 -21.83 13.67 9.61
CA ASP A 21 -20.56 14.39 9.46
C ASP A 21 -19.98 14.15 8.06
N VAL A 22 -19.48 15.21 7.44
CA VAL A 22 -18.77 15.16 6.16
C VAL A 22 -17.39 15.72 6.37
N ARG A 23 -16.39 14.86 6.29
CA ARG A 23 -14.98 15.24 6.40
C ARG A 23 -14.30 15.15 5.05
N ILE A 24 -13.64 16.22 4.66
CA ILE A 24 -12.73 16.23 3.52
C ILE A 24 -11.31 16.24 4.08
N SER A 25 -10.48 15.32 3.60
CA SER A 25 -9.06 15.24 3.94
C SER A 25 -8.27 14.91 2.68
N GLY A 26 -6.97 14.98 2.76
CA GLY A 26 -6.17 14.63 1.61
C GLY A 26 -4.69 14.89 1.80
N TYR A 27 -3.96 14.74 0.72
CA TYR A 27 -2.57 15.12 0.65
C TYR A 27 -2.18 15.57 -0.75
N GLY A 28 -1.18 16.42 -0.79
CA GLY A 28 -0.47 16.77 -2.00
C GLY A 28 1.00 16.37 -1.89
N ARG A 29 1.60 16.02 -3.02
CA ARG A 29 3.04 15.81 -3.15
C ARG A 29 3.52 16.28 -4.51
N PHE A 30 4.74 16.77 -4.58
CA PHE A 30 5.39 17.14 -5.82
C PHE A 30 6.90 17.12 -5.66
N GLY A 31 7.62 16.84 -6.72
CA GLY A 31 9.07 16.78 -6.68
C GLY A 31 9.68 16.34 -8.00
N LEU A 32 10.91 15.89 -7.90
CA LEU A 32 11.70 15.33 -8.98
C LEU A 32 11.71 13.81 -8.86
N ASP A 33 11.63 13.15 -10.00
CA ASP A 33 11.75 11.71 -10.16
C ASP A 33 12.85 11.43 -11.19
N TYR A 34 13.88 10.68 -10.77
CA TYR A 34 14.92 10.16 -11.65
C TYR A 34 14.73 8.66 -11.81
N ASN A 35 14.67 8.20 -13.02
CA ASN A 35 14.56 6.78 -13.37
C ASN A 35 15.56 6.46 -14.47
N ASP A 36 16.54 5.59 -14.18
CA ASP A 36 17.60 5.24 -15.12
C ASP A 36 17.10 4.50 -16.36
N ALA A 37 15.99 3.76 -16.25
CA ALA A 37 15.34 3.10 -17.38
C ALA A 37 14.73 4.06 -18.40
N ASN A 38 14.54 5.34 -18.07
CA ASN A 38 14.06 6.34 -19.02
C ASN A 38 15.18 6.78 -19.96
N ASP A 39 14.86 6.78 -21.24
CA ASP A 39 15.72 7.32 -22.29
C ASP A 39 14.86 8.05 -23.33
N ARG A 40 15.14 9.35 -23.51
CA ARG A 40 14.38 10.17 -24.44
C ARG A 40 14.42 9.66 -25.89
N ALA A 41 15.52 9.01 -26.28
CA ALA A 41 15.66 8.46 -27.62
C ALA A 41 14.91 7.13 -27.81
N VAL A 42 14.68 6.39 -26.71
CA VAL A 42 14.05 5.07 -26.73
C VAL A 42 12.57 5.14 -26.39
N ASN A 43 12.21 5.77 -25.27
CA ASN A 43 10.82 5.82 -24.79
C ASN A 43 10.23 7.24 -24.76
N GLY A 44 10.94 8.25 -25.23
CA GLY A 44 10.48 9.64 -25.26
C GLY A 44 10.49 10.36 -23.91
N VAL A 45 10.92 9.69 -22.83
CA VAL A 45 10.92 10.21 -21.47
C VAL A 45 12.33 10.55 -21.02
N SER A 46 12.50 11.70 -20.37
CA SER A 46 13.79 12.06 -19.76
C SER A 46 14.04 11.24 -18.50
N LYS A 47 15.30 10.92 -18.21
CA LYS A 47 15.68 10.26 -16.95
C LYS A 47 15.21 11.05 -15.72
N THR A 48 15.18 12.37 -15.81
CA THR A 48 14.64 13.24 -14.75
C THR A 48 13.35 13.88 -15.23
N THR A 49 12.27 13.69 -14.46
CA THR A 49 10.96 14.24 -14.70
C THR A 49 10.39 14.89 -13.43
N ILE A 50 9.28 15.60 -13.56
CA ILE A 50 8.50 16.11 -12.43
C ILE A 50 7.44 15.09 -12.09
N THR A 51 7.34 14.73 -10.80
CA THR A 51 6.24 13.93 -10.26
C THR A 51 5.33 14.78 -9.39
N SER A 52 4.04 14.53 -9.45
CA SER A 52 3.06 15.17 -8.57
C SER A 52 1.86 14.27 -8.33
N ARG A 53 1.22 14.44 -7.16
CA ARG A 53 -0.06 13.81 -6.86
C ARG A 53 -0.88 14.72 -5.96
N LEU A 54 -2.16 14.81 -6.23
CA LEU A 54 -3.16 15.34 -5.31
C LEU A 54 -4.22 14.27 -5.08
N ARG A 55 -4.47 13.94 -3.82
CA ARG A 55 -5.56 13.03 -3.42
C ARG A 55 -6.48 13.75 -2.47
N LEU A 56 -7.77 13.71 -2.75
CA LEU A 56 -8.84 14.10 -1.85
C LEU A 56 -9.60 12.86 -1.40
N GLN A 57 -9.97 12.83 -0.13
CA GLN A 57 -10.79 11.78 0.46
C GLN A 57 -12.01 12.41 1.12
N PHE A 58 -13.17 11.88 0.80
CA PHE A 58 -14.46 12.28 1.33
C PHE A 58 -14.96 11.16 2.23
N ASP A 59 -15.07 11.44 3.51
CA ASP A 59 -15.63 10.55 4.53
C ASP A 59 -16.95 11.14 5.02
N MET A 60 -18.00 10.34 4.98
CA MET A 60 -19.33 10.68 5.47
C MET A 60 -19.70 9.68 6.55
N SER A 61 -20.26 10.13 7.65
CA SER A 61 -20.68 9.23 8.73
C SER A 61 -21.99 9.69 9.36
N ALA A 62 -22.73 8.72 9.90
CA ALA A 62 -23.90 8.94 10.73
C ALA A 62 -23.96 7.83 11.79
N GLU A 63 -24.35 8.17 13.01
CA GLU A 63 -24.50 7.22 14.11
C GLU A 63 -25.93 7.22 14.61
N THR A 64 -26.44 6.03 14.90
CA THR A 64 -27.77 5.85 15.51
C THR A 64 -27.70 6.06 17.02
N ASP A 65 -28.85 6.29 17.65
CA ASP A 65 -28.97 6.39 19.11
C ASP A 65 -28.52 5.12 19.85
N SER A 66 -28.51 3.97 19.16
CA SER A 66 -28.03 2.69 19.69
C SER A 66 -26.52 2.47 19.52
N GLY A 67 -25.79 3.44 18.95
CA GLY A 67 -24.34 3.36 18.75
C GLY A 67 -23.91 2.58 17.50
N VAL A 68 -24.83 2.27 16.58
CA VAL A 68 -24.46 1.73 15.26
C VAL A 68 -24.04 2.85 14.36
N ALA A 69 -22.79 2.81 13.87
CA ALA A 69 -22.27 3.81 12.96
C ALA A 69 -22.32 3.32 11.51
N PHE A 70 -22.78 4.19 10.64
CA PHE A 70 -22.77 4.04 9.17
C PHE A 70 -21.78 5.01 8.59
N ASP A 71 -21.04 4.59 7.57
CA ASP A 71 -20.13 5.48 6.86
C ASP A 71 -20.11 5.19 5.35
N ALA A 72 -19.66 6.20 4.61
CA ALA A 72 -19.35 6.07 3.20
C ALA A 72 -18.04 6.81 2.92
N ARG A 73 -17.22 6.27 2.01
CA ARG A 73 -15.96 6.87 1.59
C ARG A 73 -15.82 6.78 0.08
N PHE A 74 -15.29 7.84 -0.50
CA PHE A 74 -14.72 7.82 -1.84
C PHE A 74 -13.52 8.77 -1.94
N ARG A 75 -12.72 8.64 -3.01
CA ARG A 75 -11.54 9.46 -3.26
C ARG A 75 -11.57 10.06 -4.66
N ALA A 76 -10.87 11.17 -4.81
CA ALA A 76 -10.47 11.72 -6.11
C ALA A 76 -8.95 11.85 -6.12
N GLN A 77 -8.30 11.37 -7.18
CA GLN A 77 -6.84 11.44 -7.30
C GLN A 77 -6.45 11.89 -8.69
N ALA A 78 -5.54 12.88 -8.75
CA ALA A 78 -4.78 13.27 -9.93
C ALA A 78 -3.31 12.95 -9.69
N GLU A 79 -2.64 12.33 -10.65
CA GLU A 79 -1.23 11.98 -10.56
C GLU A 79 -0.53 12.27 -11.86
N SER A 80 0.67 12.84 -11.79
CA SER A 80 1.54 13.08 -12.93
C SER A 80 2.89 12.41 -12.67
N ARG A 81 3.37 11.65 -13.64
CA ARG A 81 4.63 10.91 -13.57
C ARG A 81 5.18 10.67 -14.97
N ASP A 82 6.51 10.55 -15.08
CA ASP A 82 7.21 10.18 -16.31
C ASP A 82 6.72 10.99 -17.52
N ASN A 83 6.65 12.33 -17.35
CA ASN A 83 6.15 13.27 -18.37
C ASN A 83 4.68 13.05 -18.77
N THR A 84 3.93 12.27 -18.02
CA THR A 84 2.50 12.04 -18.27
C THR A 84 1.67 12.90 -17.32
N PRO A 85 0.89 13.87 -17.84
CA PRO A 85 0.00 14.68 -17.01
C PRO A 85 -1.17 13.83 -16.49
N GLY A 86 -1.50 14.01 -15.21
CA GLY A 86 -2.60 13.30 -14.57
C GLY A 86 -3.90 14.10 -14.59
N GLY A 87 -4.98 13.48 -15.02
CA GLY A 87 -6.34 13.96 -14.81
C GLY A 87 -6.89 13.50 -13.45
N ALA A 88 -7.83 14.26 -12.88
CA ALA A 88 -8.54 13.83 -11.68
C ALA A 88 -9.59 12.76 -12.02
N ALA A 89 -9.61 11.67 -11.26
CA ALA A 89 -10.64 10.65 -11.36
C ALA A 89 -11.16 10.28 -9.96
N PHE A 90 -12.47 10.02 -9.87
CA PHE A 90 -13.09 9.45 -8.68
C PHE A 90 -12.94 7.93 -8.68
N ASN A 91 -12.90 7.35 -7.48
CA ASN A 91 -12.99 5.91 -7.31
C ASN A 91 -14.43 5.47 -6.97
N GLY A 92 -14.65 4.13 -6.95
CA GLY A 92 -15.87 3.54 -6.43
C GLY A 92 -16.04 3.80 -4.93
N ALA A 93 -17.29 4.01 -4.51
CA ALA A 93 -17.61 4.22 -3.10
C ALA A 93 -17.47 2.93 -2.29
N ARG A 94 -17.07 3.07 -1.01
CA ARG A 94 -17.17 2.06 0.01
C ARG A 94 -18.22 2.50 1.04
N PHE A 95 -19.11 1.60 1.42
CA PHE A 95 -20.07 1.79 2.50
C PHE A 95 -19.69 0.92 3.68
N GLY A 96 -19.84 1.43 4.89
CA GLY A 96 -19.47 0.73 6.12
C GLY A 96 -20.58 0.78 7.18
N VAL A 97 -20.65 -0.29 7.97
CA VAL A 97 -21.42 -0.36 9.20
C VAL A 97 -20.51 -0.87 10.29
N SER A 98 -20.47 -0.21 11.45
CA SER A 98 -19.64 -0.64 12.57
C SER A 98 -20.39 -0.58 13.90
N TYR A 99 -20.08 -1.53 14.79
CA TYR A 99 -20.63 -1.64 16.13
C TYR A 99 -19.70 -2.49 17.01
N GLN A 100 -19.28 -1.97 18.16
CA GLN A 100 -18.54 -2.70 19.21
C GLN A 100 -17.36 -3.54 18.69
N GLY A 101 -16.48 -2.94 17.87
CA GLY A 101 -15.33 -3.61 17.31
C GLY A 101 -15.57 -4.40 16.01
N PHE A 102 -16.82 -4.67 15.67
CA PHE A 102 -17.22 -5.26 14.39
C PHE A 102 -17.38 -4.19 13.32
N ARG A 103 -16.96 -4.49 12.12
CA ARG A 103 -17.16 -3.66 10.94
C ARG A 103 -17.47 -4.51 9.73
N VAL A 104 -18.44 -4.10 8.95
CA VAL A 104 -18.74 -4.63 7.61
C VAL A 104 -18.59 -3.51 6.61
N ASN A 105 -17.86 -3.75 5.53
CA ASN A 105 -17.80 -2.82 4.40
C ASN A 105 -18.31 -3.51 3.13
N VAL A 106 -18.88 -2.71 2.24
CA VAL A 106 -19.41 -3.16 0.94
C VAL A 106 -19.01 -2.14 -0.13
N GLY A 107 -18.78 -2.61 -1.34
CA GLY A 107 -18.39 -1.79 -2.50
C GLY A 107 -16.89 -1.88 -2.75
N ASN A 108 -16.22 -0.74 -2.94
CA ASN A 108 -14.78 -0.69 -3.16
C ASN A 108 -14.04 -1.01 -1.84
N ILE A 109 -13.89 -2.30 -1.54
CA ILE A 109 -13.27 -2.79 -0.30
C ILE A 109 -11.76 -2.63 -0.31
N ILE A 110 -11.13 -2.72 0.87
CA ILE A 110 -9.67 -2.73 0.98
C ILE A 110 -9.09 -4.14 0.74
N GLY A 111 -9.81 -5.19 1.17
CA GLY A 111 -9.32 -6.57 1.10
C GLY A 111 -8.36 -6.95 2.23
N ALA A 112 -8.31 -8.23 2.56
CA ALA A 112 -7.56 -8.72 3.70
C ALA A 112 -6.03 -8.61 3.51
N VAL A 113 -5.53 -8.86 2.30
CA VAL A 113 -4.10 -8.75 1.98
C VAL A 113 -3.62 -7.31 2.06
N GLU A 114 -4.33 -6.38 1.44
CA GLU A 114 -3.98 -4.96 1.45
C GLU A 114 -4.03 -4.37 2.88
N ASN A 115 -4.99 -4.80 3.68
CA ASN A 115 -5.17 -4.32 5.06
C ASN A 115 -4.19 -4.94 6.06
N MET A 116 -3.38 -5.90 5.66
CA MET A 116 -2.41 -6.53 6.55
C MET A 116 -1.33 -5.53 6.98
N PRO A 117 -1.05 -5.38 8.30
CA PRO A 117 0.06 -4.58 8.77
C PRO A 117 1.39 -5.01 8.15
N GLY A 118 2.15 -4.05 7.66
CA GLY A 118 3.47 -4.29 7.08
C GLY A 118 3.47 -4.75 5.62
N THR A 119 2.34 -4.72 4.91
CA THR A 119 2.31 -5.01 3.46
C THR A 119 3.19 -4.04 2.67
N TYR A 120 3.28 -2.79 3.10
CA TYR A 120 4.12 -1.76 2.50
C TYR A 120 5.14 -1.20 3.48
N LEU A 121 6.14 -0.49 2.94
CA LEU A 121 7.00 0.36 3.77
C LEU A 121 6.17 1.48 4.40
N GLU A 122 6.53 1.82 5.62
CA GLU A 122 5.94 2.94 6.34
C GLU A 122 6.57 4.27 5.90
N THR A 123 6.51 4.56 4.61
CA THR A 123 6.82 5.89 4.08
C THR A 123 5.54 6.70 3.99
N ARG A 124 5.60 7.99 4.29
CA ARG A 124 4.42 8.88 4.22
C ARG A 124 3.87 9.02 2.82
N THR A 125 4.67 8.66 1.83
CA THR A 125 4.30 8.90 0.45
C THR A 125 4.72 7.74 -0.44
N ALA A 126 3.78 7.00 -0.94
CA ALA A 126 4.02 6.32 -2.19
C ALA A 126 4.21 7.40 -3.26
N GLY A 127 5.44 7.57 -3.76
CA GLY A 127 5.71 8.36 -4.93
C GLY A 127 6.52 9.63 -4.77
N ILE A 128 7.00 9.96 -3.57
CA ILE A 128 8.19 10.80 -3.36
C ILE A 128 9.04 10.12 -2.31
N GLY A 129 10.34 10.15 -2.50
CA GLY A 129 11.28 9.44 -1.65
C GLY A 129 11.58 8.06 -2.20
N ILE A 130 10.69 7.10 -2.09
CA ILE A 130 10.78 5.79 -2.74
C ILE A 130 9.42 5.45 -3.31
N ASP A 131 9.34 5.30 -4.60
CA ASP A 131 8.10 4.94 -5.28
C ASP A 131 8.25 3.61 -6.03
N GLY A 132 7.26 2.76 -5.94
CA GLY A 132 7.27 1.46 -6.57
C GLY A 132 7.06 0.35 -5.55
N ALA A 133 5.81 0.09 -5.23
CA ALA A 133 5.41 -0.86 -4.21
C ALA A 133 5.89 -2.30 -4.48
N SER A 134 6.14 -2.68 -5.73
CA SER A 134 6.61 -4.02 -6.08
C SER A 134 7.98 -4.38 -5.48
N PHE A 135 8.86 -3.41 -5.26
CA PHE A 135 10.19 -3.68 -4.70
C PHE A 135 10.20 -3.74 -3.18
N TYR A 136 9.39 -2.98 -2.51
CA TYR A 136 9.38 -2.88 -1.04
C TYR A 136 8.11 -3.42 -0.40
N SER A 137 7.10 -3.80 -1.17
CA SER A 137 6.04 -4.69 -0.71
C SER A 137 6.55 -6.12 -0.68
N HIS A 138 6.11 -6.92 0.27
CA HIS A 138 6.40 -8.36 0.28
C HIS A 138 5.41 -9.16 -0.59
N VAL A 139 4.50 -8.51 -1.30
CA VAL A 139 3.70 -9.14 -2.34
C VAL A 139 4.49 -9.17 -3.63
N GLY A 140 4.64 -10.33 -4.24
CA GLY A 140 5.39 -10.51 -5.48
C GLY A 140 4.69 -9.97 -6.72
N ASN A 141 5.44 -9.81 -7.79
CA ASN A 141 4.93 -9.47 -9.11
C ASN A 141 4.46 -10.73 -9.85
N VAL A 142 3.18 -10.91 -9.97
CA VAL A 142 2.59 -12.08 -10.59
C VAL A 142 1.93 -11.67 -11.91
N ASN A 143 2.25 -12.37 -12.99
CA ASN A 143 1.63 -12.18 -14.30
C ASN A 143 1.72 -10.74 -14.85
N ASN A 144 2.81 -10.05 -14.56
CA ASN A 144 3.04 -8.63 -14.89
C ASN A 144 1.97 -7.66 -14.32
N GLU A 145 1.12 -8.12 -13.42
CA GLU A 145 0.14 -7.30 -12.74
C GLU A 145 0.63 -6.94 -11.34
N PHE A 146 0.75 -5.64 -11.09
CA PHE A 146 1.19 -5.14 -9.79
C PHE A 146 0.14 -5.38 -8.70
N PHE A 147 -1.14 -5.13 -8.98
CA PHE A 147 -2.24 -5.34 -8.04
C PHE A 147 -3.08 -6.57 -8.45
N ASN A 148 -2.62 -7.76 -8.09
CA ASN A 148 -3.39 -9.00 -8.22
C ASN A 148 -3.97 -9.46 -6.88
N TRP A 149 -4.36 -8.51 -6.04
CA TRP A 149 -5.11 -8.67 -4.80
C TRP A 149 -6.10 -7.52 -4.66
N ASP A 150 -7.05 -7.66 -3.74
CA ASP A 150 -8.02 -6.61 -3.47
C ASP A 150 -7.35 -5.44 -2.75
N ALA A 151 -7.53 -4.25 -3.30
CA ALA A 151 -7.01 -3.02 -2.74
C ALA A 151 -8.02 -1.87 -2.90
N TYR A 152 -8.10 -0.98 -1.92
CA TYR A 152 -8.93 0.21 -2.02
C TYR A 152 -8.35 1.16 -3.08
N SER A 153 -8.94 1.18 -4.25
CA SER A 153 -8.47 2.05 -5.33
C SER A 153 -8.58 3.53 -4.95
N SER A 154 -7.73 4.35 -5.53
CA SER A 154 -7.79 5.82 -5.32
C SER A 154 -8.31 6.57 -6.54
N ALA A 155 -8.42 5.87 -7.68
CA ALA A 155 -9.02 6.32 -8.92
C ALA A 155 -9.60 5.10 -9.66
N GLY A 156 -10.65 5.30 -10.46
CA GLY A 156 -11.35 4.20 -11.13
C GLY A 156 -12.30 3.43 -10.21
N THR A 157 -13.01 2.46 -10.75
CA THR A 157 -14.12 1.78 -10.08
C THR A 157 -13.71 1.00 -8.83
N GLY A 158 -12.48 0.47 -8.81
CA GLY A 158 -12.02 -0.41 -7.73
C GLY A 158 -12.69 -1.79 -7.74
N VAL A 159 -12.62 -2.47 -6.61
CA VAL A 159 -13.12 -3.82 -6.40
C VAL A 159 -14.51 -3.75 -5.76
N ASN A 160 -15.48 -4.47 -6.31
CA ASN A 160 -16.80 -4.62 -5.70
C ASN A 160 -16.84 -5.89 -4.84
N GLY A 161 -16.88 -5.72 -3.53
CA GLY A 161 -16.82 -6.83 -2.59
C GLY A 161 -17.52 -6.56 -1.26
N VAL A 162 -17.36 -7.50 -0.34
CA VAL A 162 -17.78 -7.39 1.06
C VAL A 162 -16.61 -7.80 1.95
N GLU A 163 -16.44 -7.11 3.06
CA GLU A 163 -15.41 -7.44 4.04
C GLU A 163 -15.93 -7.31 5.47
N PHE A 164 -15.43 -8.19 6.34
CA PHE A 164 -15.75 -8.25 7.76
C PHE A 164 -14.47 -8.06 8.55
N ILE A 165 -14.44 -7.07 9.42
CA ILE A 165 -13.29 -6.75 10.27
C ILE A 165 -13.76 -6.80 11.73
N TYR A 166 -12.96 -7.42 12.59
CA TYR A 166 -13.14 -7.41 14.02
C TYR A 166 -11.85 -7.02 14.71
N SER A 167 -11.91 -6.03 15.60
CA SER A 167 -10.74 -5.57 16.34
C SER A 167 -11.05 -5.49 17.84
N THR A 168 -10.18 -6.10 18.65
CA THR A 168 -10.28 -6.07 20.11
C THR A 168 -8.93 -6.38 20.76
N GLY A 169 -8.55 -5.65 21.80
CA GLY A 169 -7.43 -5.99 22.69
C GLY A 169 -6.09 -6.24 21.98
N GLY A 170 -5.76 -5.49 20.94
CA GLY A 170 -4.55 -5.69 20.12
C GLY A 170 -4.72 -6.71 18.98
N PHE A 171 -5.81 -7.47 18.96
CA PHE A 171 -6.13 -8.40 17.88
C PHE A 171 -6.96 -7.71 16.78
N THR A 172 -6.66 -7.99 15.53
CA THR A 172 -7.49 -7.67 14.37
C THR A 172 -7.63 -8.89 13.48
N GLY A 173 -8.86 -9.28 13.18
CA GLY A 173 -9.21 -10.28 12.18
C GLY A 173 -9.93 -9.64 11.01
N HIS A 174 -9.67 -10.09 9.79
CA HIS A 174 -10.28 -9.56 8.57
C HIS A 174 -10.58 -10.70 7.61
N VAL A 175 -11.78 -10.73 7.07
CA VAL A 175 -12.21 -11.64 5.99
C VAL A 175 -12.80 -10.80 4.88
N SER A 176 -12.38 -11.01 3.64
CA SER A 176 -12.88 -10.30 2.47
C SER A 176 -13.30 -11.27 1.38
N TYR A 177 -14.32 -10.89 0.62
CA TYR A 177 -14.76 -11.57 -0.59
C TYR A 177 -15.05 -10.53 -1.66
N SER A 178 -14.55 -10.77 -2.86
CA SER A 178 -14.82 -9.93 -4.02
C SER A 178 -15.09 -10.76 -5.26
N THR A 179 -15.85 -10.17 -6.18
CA THR A 179 -16.05 -10.72 -7.52
C THR A 179 -15.62 -9.68 -8.54
N ARG A 180 -14.83 -10.09 -9.51
CA ARG A 180 -14.45 -9.26 -10.65
C ARG A 180 -15.39 -9.58 -11.81
N ASN A 181 -16.33 -8.69 -12.08
CA ASN A 181 -17.24 -8.81 -13.22
C ASN A 181 -16.58 -8.22 -14.46
N GLY A 182 -16.21 -9.05 -15.41
CA GLY A 182 -15.57 -8.64 -16.66
C GLY A 182 -15.36 -9.79 -17.62
N ALA A 183 -14.53 -9.60 -18.64
CA ALA A 183 -14.20 -10.64 -19.61
C ALA A 183 -13.46 -11.84 -18.97
N VAL A 184 -12.80 -11.61 -17.85
CA VAL A 184 -12.25 -12.65 -16.97
C VAL A 184 -12.87 -12.40 -15.60
N ALA A 185 -13.87 -13.18 -15.23
CA ALA A 185 -14.43 -13.18 -13.87
C ALA A 185 -13.42 -13.87 -12.96
N SER A 186 -13.19 -13.29 -11.79
CA SER A 186 -12.41 -13.93 -10.73
C SER A 186 -13.05 -13.64 -9.38
N ASP A 187 -13.21 -14.67 -8.60
CA ASP A 187 -13.64 -14.57 -7.20
C ASP A 187 -12.39 -14.63 -6.32
N ARG A 188 -12.29 -13.71 -5.35
CA ARG A 188 -11.21 -13.67 -4.38
C ARG A 188 -11.77 -13.79 -2.97
N ILE A 189 -11.18 -14.65 -2.17
CA ILE A 189 -11.41 -14.77 -0.74
C ILE A 189 -10.10 -14.45 -0.03
N GLY A 190 -10.11 -13.45 0.83
CA GLY A 190 -8.98 -13.06 1.66
C GLY A 190 -9.26 -13.24 3.13
N VAL A 191 -8.25 -13.68 3.88
CA VAL A 191 -8.29 -13.74 5.36
C VAL A 191 -7.01 -13.13 5.92
N MET A 192 -7.12 -12.44 7.05
CA MET A 192 -5.97 -11.85 7.74
C MET A 192 -6.19 -11.90 9.24
N GLY A 193 -5.12 -12.16 9.98
CA GLY A 193 -5.02 -11.98 11.41
C GLY A 193 -3.79 -11.17 11.78
N ALA A 194 -3.94 -10.23 12.71
CA ALA A 194 -2.84 -9.48 13.27
C ALA A 194 -2.99 -9.38 14.79
N TYR A 195 -1.87 -9.42 15.49
CA TYR A 195 -1.83 -9.25 16.93
C TYR A 195 -0.67 -8.36 17.35
N THR A 196 -0.99 -7.31 18.10
CA THR A 196 -0.01 -6.38 18.67
C THR A 196 0.12 -6.62 20.15
N PHE A 197 1.36 -6.84 20.62
CA PHE A 197 1.72 -7.03 22.02
C PHE A 197 2.96 -6.21 22.35
N GLY A 198 2.84 -5.31 23.30
CA GLY A 198 3.89 -4.32 23.56
C GLY A 198 4.18 -3.49 22.30
N ASP A 199 5.44 -3.44 21.93
CA ASP A 199 5.90 -2.70 20.74
C ASP A 199 6.01 -3.61 19.48
N TRP A 200 5.47 -4.83 19.54
CA TRP A 200 5.57 -5.83 18.46
C TRP A 200 4.22 -6.13 17.84
N THR A 201 4.20 -6.30 16.53
CA THR A 201 3.05 -6.78 15.76
C THR A 201 3.46 -7.98 14.91
N ILE A 202 2.67 -9.04 15.01
CA ILE A 202 2.73 -10.20 14.10
C ILE A 202 1.46 -10.18 13.26
N ALA A 203 1.61 -10.38 11.95
CA ALA A 203 0.48 -10.44 11.04
C ALA A 203 0.67 -11.55 10.01
N ALA A 204 -0.44 -12.15 9.61
CA ALA A 204 -0.48 -13.12 8.51
C ALA A 204 -1.75 -12.89 7.68
N ALA A 205 -1.64 -13.09 6.37
CA ALA A 205 -2.76 -13.03 5.45
C ALA A 205 -2.67 -14.14 4.41
N HIS A 206 -3.83 -14.55 3.94
CA HIS A 206 -3.96 -15.49 2.81
C HIS A 206 -5.06 -15.00 1.88
N GLN A 207 -4.81 -15.07 0.58
CA GLN A 207 -5.80 -14.89 -0.48
C GLN A 207 -5.85 -16.15 -1.32
N SER A 208 -7.05 -16.63 -1.60
CA SER A 208 -7.33 -17.59 -2.65
C SER A 208 -8.15 -16.96 -3.75
N SER A 209 -7.86 -17.29 -4.99
CA SER A 209 -8.52 -16.76 -6.19
C SER A 209 -8.82 -17.91 -7.16
N ASP A 210 -9.88 -17.78 -7.94
CA ASP A 210 -10.13 -18.66 -9.08
C ASP A 210 -9.38 -18.21 -10.35
N ALA A 211 -8.73 -17.04 -10.30
CA ALA A 211 -7.79 -16.64 -11.34
C ALA A 211 -6.42 -17.24 -11.11
N MET A 212 -5.80 -17.71 -12.19
CA MET A 212 -4.47 -18.31 -12.15
C MET A 212 -3.44 -17.32 -11.59
N TRP A 213 -2.55 -17.83 -10.74
CA TRP A 213 -1.38 -17.11 -10.17
C TRP A 213 -1.71 -15.94 -9.22
N GLU A 214 -2.90 -15.94 -8.64
CA GLU A 214 -3.30 -14.91 -7.69
C GLU A 214 -3.34 -15.36 -6.21
N ASP A 215 -3.11 -16.66 -5.94
CA ASP A 215 -3.04 -17.16 -4.57
C ASP A 215 -1.83 -16.57 -3.84
N LYS A 216 -2.01 -16.18 -2.58
CA LYS A 216 -0.95 -15.53 -1.79
C LYS A 216 -1.02 -15.94 -0.33
N THR A 217 0.14 -16.17 0.26
CA THR A 217 0.28 -16.31 1.71
C THR A 217 1.38 -15.38 2.20
N LEU A 218 1.07 -14.52 3.15
CA LEU A 218 1.96 -13.47 3.64
C LEU A 218 2.09 -13.56 5.15
N VAL A 219 3.31 -13.31 5.66
CA VAL A 219 3.59 -13.23 7.09
C VAL A 219 4.54 -12.05 7.33
N SER A 220 4.32 -11.29 8.39
CA SER A 220 5.24 -10.24 8.83
C SER A 220 5.34 -10.18 10.34
N VAL A 221 6.51 -9.77 10.81
CA VAL A 221 6.80 -9.42 12.19
C VAL A 221 7.48 -8.07 12.19
N ALA A 222 6.93 -7.11 12.91
CA ALA A 222 7.47 -5.76 13.03
C ALA A 222 7.47 -5.32 14.49
N GLY A 223 8.42 -4.49 14.87
CA GLY A 223 8.49 -3.93 16.21
C GLY A 223 9.70 -3.04 16.45
N ASP A 224 9.82 -2.51 17.66
CA ASP A 224 10.88 -1.61 18.03
C ASP A 224 11.99 -2.31 18.83
N LEU A 225 13.23 -2.09 18.42
CA LEU A 225 14.46 -2.45 19.13
C LEU A 225 15.16 -1.17 19.61
N GLY A 226 14.64 -0.59 20.71
CA GLY A 226 15.12 0.67 21.25
C GLY A 226 14.78 1.86 20.34
N GLN A 227 15.77 2.42 19.66
CA GLN A 227 15.57 3.54 18.71
C GLN A 227 15.32 3.09 17.26
N PHE A 228 15.43 1.80 17.01
CA PHE A 228 15.26 1.23 15.66
C PHE A 228 13.91 0.54 15.55
N GLY A 229 13.13 0.88 14.53
CA GLY A 229 12.03 0.06 14.07
C GLY A 229 12.56 -1.01 13.11
N VAL A 230 12.11 -2.24 13.27
CA VAL A 230 12.52 -3.37 12.43
C VAL A 230 11.32 -4.16 11.96
N ARG A 231 11.42 -4.71 10.75
CA ARG A 231 10.42 -5.63 10.22
C ARG A 231 11.10 -6.71 9.38
N VAL A 232 10.58 -7.92 9.48
CA VAL A 232 10.86 -9.03 8.58
C VAL A 232 9.54 -9.51 8.00
N ALA A 233 9.51 -9.74 6.69
CA ALA A 233 8.33 -10.19 5.98
C ALA A 233 8.68 -11.31 5.00
N TYR A 234 7.72 -12.20 4.80
CA TYR A 234 7.81 -13.27 3.81
C TYR A 234 6.46 -13.42 3.11
N ALA A 235 6.49 -13.69 1.83
CA ALA A 235 5.31 -14.05 1.05
C ALA A 235 5.61 -15.23 0.12
N ASP A 236 4.63 -16.09 -0.05
CA ASP A 236 4.49 -16.98 -1.18
C ASP A 236 3.37 -16.40 -2.07
N ASN A 237 3.72 -16.05 -3.30
CA ASN A 237 2.82 -15.47 -4.29
C ASN A 237 2.57 -16.50 -5.40
N ASP A 238 1.82 -17.57 -5.06
CA ASP A 238 1.53 -18.67 -5.97
C ASP A 238 2.81 -19.31 -6.55
N GLY A 239 3.72 -19.71 -5.64
CA GLY A 239 5.02 -20.30 -5.97
C GLY A 239 6.17 -19.31 -6.18
N ILE A 240 5.92 -17.99 -6.27
CA ILE A 240 6.98 -16.97 -6.21
C ILE A 240 7.18 -16.58 -4.75
N SER A 241 8.30 -16.98 -4.16
CA SER A 241 8.65 -16.55 -2.82
C SER A 241 9.30 -15.15 -2.83
N LYS A 242 8.96 -14.34 -1.85
CA LYS A 242 9.60 -13.05 -1.60
C LYS A 242 9.81 -12.84 -0.12
N TRP A 243 10.97 -12.35 0.25
CA TRP A 243 11.23 -11.95 1.62
C TRP A 243 11.85 -10.56 1.67
N GLY A 244 11.75 -9.92 2.81
CA GLY A 244 12.33 -8.59 3.00
C GLY A 244 12.68 -8.31 4.45
N ILE A 245 13.71 -7.50 4.62
CA ILE A 245 14.12 -6.91 5.89
C ILE A 245 14.05 -5.41 5.76
N TYR A 246 13.44 -4.77 6.74
CA TYR A 246 13.21 -3.33 6.77
C TYR A 246 13.67 -2.79 8.11
N GLY A 247 14.27 -1.62 8.10
CA GLY A 247 14.68 -0.92 9.30
C GLY A 247 14.45 0.57 9.17
N ASN A 248 14.06 1.22 10.26
CA ASN A 248 13.99 2.66 10.34
C ASN A 248 14.63 3.17 11.63
N MET A 249 15.03 4.43 11.63
CA MET A 249 15.61 5.09 12.78
C MET A 249 15.25 6.57 12.78
N ASP A 250 14.79 7.06 13.92
CA ASP A 250 14.61 8.49 14.12
C ASP A 250 15.95 9.18 14.37
N ILE A 251 16.24 10.23 13.61
CA ILE A 251 17.41 11.07 13.74
C ILE A 251 16.99 12.43 14.32
N GLY A 252 17.19 12.58 15.61
CA GLY A 252 16.67 13.75 16.33
C GLY A 252 15.15 13.72 16.42
N SER A 253 14.51 14.90 16.41
CA SER A 253 13.06 15.04 16.62
C SER A 253 12.25 15.16 15.33
N ALA A 254 12.89 15.37 14.19
CA ALA A 254 12.24 15.74 12.94
C ALA A 254 12.60 14.84 11.75
N SER A 255 13.63 13.99 11.87
CA SER A 255 14.09 13.17 10.76
C SER A 255 13.89 11.70 11.01
N ASN A 256 13.59 10.96 9.96
CA ASN A 256 13.59 9.51 9.95
C ASN A 256 14.38 8.97 8.75
N LEU A 257 15.20 7.97 8.98
CA LEU A 257 15.89 7.21 7.97
C LEU A 257 15.35 5.81 7.91
N LEU A 258 14.95 5.35 6.74
CA LEU A 258 14.45 4.01 6.49
C LEU A 258 15.35 3.33 5.45
N VAL A 259 15.65 2.06 5.67
CA VAL A 259 16.38 1.20 4.72
C VAL A 259 15.63 -0.10 4.53
N PHE A 260 15.76 -0.70 3.37
CA PHE A 260 15.19 -2.01 3.10
C PHE A 260 16.06 -2.83 2.14
N TYR A 261 15.91 -4.13 2.25
CA TYR A 261 16.35 -5.12 1.27
C TYR A 261 15.22 -6.13 1.06
N THR A 262 14.93 -6.47 -0.19
CA THR A 262 13.98 -7.51 -0.58
C THR A 262 14.61 -8.43 -1.60
N ASP A 263 14.17 -9.67 -1.63
CA ASP A 263 14.62 -10.68 -2.60
C ASP A 263 13.40 -11.50 -3.04
N GLU A 264 13.24 -11.66 -4.35
CA GLU A 264 12.12 -12.36 -4.98
C GLU A 264 12.66 -13.48 -5.85
N SER A 265 12.07 -14.69 -5.74
CA SER A 265 12.44 -15.83 -6.55
C SER A 265 11.91 -15.69 -7.99
N ALA A 266 12.57 -16.38 -8.92
CA ALA A 266 12.12 -16.48 -10.31
C ALA A 266 10.74 -17.13 -10.40
N VAL A 267 10.02 -16.82 -11.48
CA VAL A 267 8.87 -17.62 -11.93
C VAL A 267 9.40 -18.97 -12.42
N ASP A 268 8.73 -20.07 -12.05
CA ASP A 268 9.10 -21.39 -12.53
C ASP A 268 9.00 -21.47 -14.07
N ALA A 269 9.95 -22.14 -14.70
CA ALA A 269 9.99 -22.26 -16.15
C ALA A 269 8.74 -22.97 -16.73
N ALA A 270 8.12 -23.87 -15.98
CA ALA A 270 6.88 -24.51 -16.41
C ALA A 270 5.71 -23.54 -16.42
N ASP A 271 5.64 -22.64 -15.44
CA ASP A 271 4.63 -21.59 -15.36
C ASP A 271 4.80 -20.56 -16.48
N VAL A 272 6.04 -20.17 -16.78
CA VAL A 272 6.33 -19.28 -17.91
C VAL A 272 5.84 -19.90 -19.23
N LEU A 273 6.07 -21.20 -19.43
CA LEU A 273 5.56 -21.92 -20.61
C LEU A 273 4.02 -22.02 -20.61
N ALA A 274 3.39 -22.02 -19.45
CA ALA A 274 1.94 -21.97 -19.30
C ALA A 274 1.33 -20.56 -19.47
N GLY A 275 2.17 -19.54 -19.68
CA GLY A 275 1.75 -18.17 -19.95
C GLY A 275 1.83 -17.21 -18.76
N ARG A 276 2.43 -17.63 -17.63
CA ARG A 276 2.73 -16.72 -16.53
C ARG A 276 3.79 -15.70 -16.96
N GLY A 277 3.61 -14.46 -16.55
CA GLY A 277 4.61 -13.40 -16.81
C GLY A 277 5.96 -13.77 -16.18
N ASP A 278 7.02 -13.58 -16.94
CA ASP A 278 8.39 -13.79 -16.46
C ASP A 278 8.85 -12.57 -15.68
N ASN A 279 9.34 -12.74 -14.45
CA ASN A 279 9.83 -11.67 -13.60
C ASN A 279 11.35 -11.57 -13.55
N ARG A 280 12.07 -12.26 -14.43
CA ARG A 280 13.55 -12.25 -14.47
C ARG A 280 14.09 -10.91 -14.98
N ASP A 281 15.17 -10.45 -14.37
CA ASP A 281 15.83 -9.18 -14.66
C ASP A 281 16.29 -9.02 -16.09
N ASN A 282 16.73 -10.09 -16.70
CA ASN A 282 17.37 -10.08 -18.02
C ASN A 282 16.40 -10.30 -19.18
N VAL A 283 15.11 -10.32 -18.91
CA VAL A 283 14.06 -10.51 -19.93
C VAL A 283 13.45 -9.16 -20.28
N ALA A 284 13.57 -8.76 -21.54
CA ALA A 284 13.00 -7.52 -22.01
C ALA A 284 11.47 -7.49 -21.81
N GLY A 285 10.97 -6.46 -21.15
CA GLY A 285 9.55 -6.28 -20.83
C GLY A 285 9.09 -7.00 -19.57
N SER A 286 9.96 -7.70 -18.83
CA SER A 286 9.65 -8.15 -17.50
C SER A 286 9.63 -6.96 -16.54
N ASN A 287 8.82 -7.04 -15.46
CA ASN A 287 8.86 -6.03 -14.40
C ASN A 287 10.05 -6.20 -13.46
N ALA A 288 10.94 -7.14 -13.76
CA ALA A 288 12.26 -7.27 -13.18
C ALA A 288 12.27 -7.18 -11.65
N ASN A 289 11.50 -8.05 -10.99
CA ASN A 289 11.49 -8.13 -9.53
C ASN A 289 12.27 -9.34 -8.99
N GLU A 290 12.64 -10.30 -9.86
CA GLU A 290 13.47 -11.43 -9.46
C GLU A 290 14.81 -10.96 -8.93
N GLY A 291 15.24 -11.50 -7.79
CA GLY A 291 16.51 -11.17 -7.16
C GLY A 291 16.41 -10.04 -6.14
N GLY A 292 17.56 -9.53 -5.78
CA GLY A 292 17.71 -8.57 -4.69
C GLY A 292 17.45 -7.13 -5.09
N SER A 293 16.59 -6.44 -4.35
CA SER A 293 16.35 -5.00 -4.47
C SER A 293 16.57 -4.32 -3.13
N TYR A 294 17.08 -3.09 -3.13
CA TYR A 294 17.32 -2.36 -1.90
C TYR A 294 17.12 -0.84 -2.07
N GLY A 295 16.93 -0.18 -0.95
CA GLY A 295 16.77 1.26 -0.98
C GLY A 295 16.93 1.92 0.38
N ILE A 296 16.98 3.24 0.31
CA ILE A 296 17.10 4.14 1.45
C ILE A 296 16.12 5.30 1.26
N HIS A 297 15.43 5.68 2.32
CA HIS A 297 14.49 6.79 2.33
C HIS A 297 14.76 7.68 3.54
N TYR A 298 14.78 8.98 3.30
CA TYR A 298 14.93 10.01 4.33
C TYR A 298 13.70 10.94 4.32
N SER A 299 13.16 11.20 5.49
CA SER A 299 12.10 12.19 5.68
C SER A 299 12.51 13.22 6.72
N TYR A 300 12.10 14.48 6.51
CA TYR A 300 12.28 15.58 7.45
C TYR A 300 10.93 16.28 7.68
N ASP A 301 10.45 16.24 8.91
CA ASP A 301 9.18 16.86 9.31
C ASP A 301 9.34 18.38 9.41
N LEU A 302 8.59 19.11 8.59
CA LEU A 302 8.52 20.57 8.61
C LEU A 302 7.48 21.10 9.59
N GLY A 303 6.67 20.20 10.19
CA GLY A 303 5.52 20.56 10.98
C GLY A 303 4.27 20.85 10.13
N GLY A 304 3.10 20.95 10.79
CA GLY A 304 1.85 21.27 10.11
C GLY A 304 1.38 20.24 9.09
N GLY A 305 1.88 18.99 9.16
CA GLY A 305 1.54 17.94 8.21
C GLY A 305 2.39 17.95 6.94
N ALA A 306 3.42 18.78 6.86
CA ALA A 306 4.34 18.86 5.72
C ALA A 306 5.68 18.20 6.02
N SER A 307 6.31 17.60 5.01
CA SER A 307 7.66 17.01 5.10
C SER A 307 8.44 17.16 3.81
N LEU A 308 9.77 17.13 3.93
CA LEU A 308 10.70 16.91 2.83
C LEU A 308 10.97 15.41 2.77
N GLU A 309 10.94 14.87 1.59
CA GLU A 309 11.14 13.44 1.33
C GLU A 309 12.21 13.26 0.27
N ALA A 310 13.11 12.32 0.49
CA ALA A 310 14.12 11.92 -0.49
C ALA A 310 14.40 10.43 -0.37
N GLY A 311 14.61 9.75 -1.49
CA GLY A 311 14.94 8.34 -1.46
C GLY A 311 15.62 7.86 -2.72
N TYR A 312 16.33 6.77 -2.56
CA TYR A 312 17.01 6.04 -3.61
C TYR A 312 16.66 4.57 -3.50
N ARG A 313 16.47 3.92 -4.61
CA ARG A 313 16.40 2.46 -4.71
C ARG A 313 17.15 1.96 -5.92
N ARG A 314 17.70 0.76 -5.78
CA ARG A 314 18.16 -0.06 -6.86
C ARG A 314 17.31 -1.30 -6.96
N ALA A 315 16.70 -1.50 -8.10
CA ALA A 315 15.95 -2.69 -8.42
C ALA A 315 16.88 -3.85 -8.81
N SER A 316 16.39 -5.07 -8.74
CA SER A 316 17.13 -6.28 -9.08
C SER A 316 17.66 -6.28 -10.53
N ASN A 317 16.98 -5.59 -11.44
CA ASN A 317 17.42 -5.38 -12.83
C ASN A 317 18.42 -4.23 -13.02
N ASP A 318 19.12 -3.82 -11.97
CA ASP A 318 20.06 -2.73 -11.97
C ASP A 318 19.47 -1.33 -12.25
N ASN A 319 18.13 -1.20 -12.29
CA ASN A 319 17.51 0.09 -12.49
C ASN A 319 17.58 0.96 -11.24
N ASP A 320 18.22 2.11 -11.37
CA ASP A 320 18.35 3.11 -10.32
C ASP A 320 17.20 4.12 -10.39
N THR A 321 16.55 4.35 -9.26
CA THR A 321 15.53 5.39 -9.11
C THR A 321 15.88 6.28 -7.92
N PHE A 322 15.79 7.59 -8.12
CA PHE A 322 15.94 8.58 -7.07
C PHE A 322 14.76 9.56 -7.12
N GLN A 323 14.22 9.87 -5.96
CA GLN A 323 13.12 10.83 -5.84
C GLN A 323 13.41 11.81 -4.71
N ALA A 324 13.00 13.08 -4.90
CA ALA A 324 13.05 14.09 -3.85
C ALA A 324 11.93 15.12 -4.05
N GLY A 325 11.33 15.55 -2.95
CA GLY A 325 10.23 16.52 -3.04
C GLY A 325 9.59 16.85 -1.70
N VAL A 326 8.40 17.40 -1.80
CA VAL A 326 7.57 17.83 -0.68
C VAL A 326 6.31 17.00 -0.63
N TYR A 327 5.93 16.61 0.57
CA TYR A 327 4.63 16.06 0.91
C TYR A 327 3.93 16.98 1.91
N PHE A 328 2.60 17.11 1.81
CA PHE A 328 1.79 17.77 2.82
C PHE A 328 0.39 17.17 2.88
N SER A 329 -0.16 17.08 4.07
CA SER A 329 -1.52 16.60 4.34
C SER A 329 -2.41 17.69 4.91
N PHE A 330 -3.71 17.58 4.69
CA PHE A 330 -4.71 18.54 5.16
C PHE A 330 -6.05 17.88 5.46
#